data_4e203f066bfe64d85624aacda72547b3
#
_entry.id   4e203f066bfe64d85624aacda72547b3
#
_cell.length_a   1.000
_cell.length_b   1.000
_cell.length_c   1.000
_cell.angle_alpha   90.00
_cell.angle_beta   90.00
_cell.angle_gamma   90.00
#
_symmetry.space_group_name_H-M   'P 1'
#
loop_
_entity.id
_entity.type
_entity.pdbx_description
1 polymer ?
#
loop_
_entity_poly.entity_id
_entity_poly.type
_entity_poly.pdbx_seq_one_letter_code
_entity_poly.pdbx_strand_id
1 'polypeptide(L)'
;MPKYIFLILCLVLAFAAHAQTYTLSGHVLTDTDDGVGNVLLEVVDATETVVATFTTDCSGDFSIADLAGGTNYTLRATKEGSPFNGNSTFDLVVTSRHLLGIQELPSPYTLAAADVDESGSISVMDMLLMRALILAINDAYPGSNWLFFRPGDPFASVEFDFVLNADMTNFDLITIKKGDVNGSANSCE
;
A
#
# COMPACT_ATOMS: atom_id res chain seq x y z
N MET A 1 29.90 -73.59 -12.29
CA MET A 1 30.00 -72.24 -12.84
C MET A 1 28.97 -71.34 -12.11
N PRO A 2 29.42 -70.43 -11.23
CA PRO A 2 28.46 -69.52 -10.53
C PRO A 2 28.10 -68.34 -11.42
N LYS A 3 26.82 -68.14 -11.65
CA LYS A 3 26.30 -66.93 -12.29
C LYS A 3 26.28 -65.79 -11.31
N TYR A 4 27.13 -64.77 -11.53
CA TYR A 4 27.09 -63.53 -10.80
C TYR A 4 25.91 -62.65 -11.27
N ILE A 5 24.91 -62.55 -10.44
CA ILE A 5 23.82 -61.58 -10.59
C ILE A 5 24.36 -60.23 -10.14
N PHE A 6 24.62 -59.35 -11.12
CA PHE A 6 25.01 -57.96 -10.85
C PHE A 6 23.74 -57.15 -10.45
N LEU A 7 23.56 -56.95 -9.16
CA LEU A 7 22.49 -56.14 -8.63
C LEU A 7 22.93 -54.65 -8.75
N ILE A 8 22.47 -53.97 -9.82
CA ILE A 8 22.64 -52.53 -9.98
C ILE A 8 21.66 -51.87 -9.06
N LEU A 9 22.15 -51.42 -7.87
CA LEU A 9 21.43 -50.58 -6.96
C LEU A 9 21.41 -49.15 -7.53
N CYS A 10 20.36 -48.81 -8.26
CA CYS A 10 20.11 -47.42 -8.66
C CYS A 10 19.78 -46.59 -7.40
N LEU A 11 20.79 -45.92 -6.88
CA LEU A 11 20.64 -44.91 -5.81
C LEU A 11 19.99 -43.68 -6.45
N VAL A 12 18.67 -43.55 -6.39
CA VAL A 12 17.95 -42.36 -6.77
C VAL A 12 18.20 -41.33 -5.66
N LEU A 13 19.21 -40.48 -5.87
CA LEU A 13 19.37 -39.25 -5.07
C LEU A 13 18.21 -38.32 -5.42
N ALA A 14 17.15 -38.34 -4.63
CA ALA A 14 16.14 -37.33 -4.64
C ALA A 14 16.80 -36.04 -4.10
N PHE A 15 17.24 -35.18 -5.01
CA PHE A 15 17.52 -33.80 -4.66
C PHE A 15 16.19 -33.18 -4.27
N ALA A 16 15.93 -33.05 -2.98
CA ALA A 16 14.92 -32.16 -2.48
C ALA A 16 15.37 -30.74 -2.89
N ALA A 17 14.79 -30.24 -3.99
CA ALA A 17 14.93 -28.82 -4.33
C ALA A 17 14.29 -28.05 -3.16
N HIS A 18 15.09 -27.56 -2.24
CA HIS A 18 14.63 -26.58 -1.27
C HIS A 18 14.28 -25.34 -2.08
N ALA A 19 13.01 -25.03 -2.20
CA ALA A 19 12.60 -23.72 -2.70
C ALA A 19 13.22 -22.69 -1.75
N GLN A 20 14.09 -21.84 -2.30
CA GLN A 20 14.69 -20.78 -1.53
C GLN A 20 13.60 -19.76 -1.18
N THR A 21 13.46 -19.45 0.09
CA THR A 21 12.48 -18.45 0.56
C THR A 21 13.20 -17.19 0.98
N TYR A 22 12.49 -16.08 0.88
CA TYR A 22 12.98 -14.75 1.18
C TYR A 22 11.95 -13.97 1.99
N THR A 23 12.39 -12.85 2.53
CA THR A 23 11.59 -11.93 3.32
C THR A 23 11.33 -10.64 2.53
N LEU A 24 10.07 -10.21 2.53
CA LEU A 24 9.66 -8.88 2.09
C LEU A 24 9.44 -8.03 3.34
N SER A 25 10.14 -6.89 3.47
CA SER A 25 9.95 -5.97 4.59
C SER A 25 10.09 -4.52 4.16
N GLY A 26 9.48 -3.62 4.92
CA GLY A 26 9.47 -2.19 4.67
C GLY A 26 8.58 -1.47 5.68
N HIS A 27 8.17 -0.26 5.31
CA HIS A 27 7.38 0.62 6.15
C HIS A 27 6.17 1.13 5.36
N VAL A 28 5.06 1.35 6.07
CA VAL A 28 3.92 2.13 5.57
C VAL A 28 3.87 3.42 6.36
N LEU A 29 4.18 4.53 5.70
CA LEU A 29 4.36 5.84 6.33
C LEU A 29 3.41 6.86 5.71
N THR A 30 3.14 7.94 6.44
CA THR A 30 2.56 9.16 5.87
C THR A 30 3.61 9.92 5.04
N ASP A 31 3.21 10.97 4.35
CA ASP A 31 4.14 11.88 3.64
C ASP A 31 4.98 12.75 4.59
N THR A 32 4.75 12.66 5.90
CA THR A 32 5.52 13.28 6.99
C THR A 32 6.36 12.28 7.79
N ASP A 33 6.53 11.05 7.26
CA ASP A 33 7.30 9.96 7.87
C ASP A 33 6.71 9.40 9.17
N ASP A 34 5.41 9.61 9.45
CA ASP A 34 4.73 8.97 10.58
C ASP A 34 4.26 7.58 10.18
N GLY A 35 4.42 6.59 11.08
CA GLY A 35 3.97 5.22 10.85
C GLY A 35 2.45 5.10 10.74
N VAL A 36 1.97 4.20 9.89
CA VAL A 36 0.55 3.99 9.66
C VAL A 36 0.13 2.59 10.07
N GLY A 37 -0.75 2.50 11.06
CA GLY A 37 -1.30 1.26 11.58
C GLY A 37 -2.55 0.80 10.84
N ASN A 38 -2.94 -0.46 11.13
CA ASN A 38 -4.15 -1.08 10.59
C ASN A 38 -4.20 -1.11 9.06
N VAL A 39 -3.04 -1.16 8.39
CA VAL A 39 -2.95 -1.42 6.95
C VAL A 39 -2.87 -2.92 6.74
N LEU A 40 -3.84 -3.49 6.05
CA LEU A 40 -3.78 -4.87 5.60
C LEU A 40 -2.93 -4.94 4.33
N LEU A 41 -1.86 -5.72 4.41
CA LEU A 41 -0.97 -6.06 3.31
C LEU A 41 -1.22 -7.52 2.92
N GLU A 42 -1.54 -7.77 1.66
CA GLU A 42 -1.72 -9.10 1.10
C GLU A 42 -0.71 -9.34 0.00
N VAL A 43 0.07 -10.40 0.10
CA VAL A 43 0.95 -10.85 -0.98
C VAL A 43 0.18 -11.85 -1.82
N VAL A 44 0.04 -11.55 -3.10
CA VAL A 44 -0.71 -12.34 -4.08
C VAL A 44 0.25 -12.88 -5.12
N ASP A 45 0.11 -14.14 -5.48
CA ASP A 45 0.92 -14.77 -6.51
C ASP A 45 0.34 -14.54 -7.93
N ALA A 46 1.06 -15.01 -8.96
CA ALA A 46 0.65 -14.88 -10.36
C ALA A 46 -0.68 -15.63 -10.70
N THR A 47 -1.22 -16.42 -9.77
CA THR A 47 -2.51 -17.10 -9.90
C THR A 47 -3.64 -16.42 -9.16
N GLU A 48 -3.42 -15.16 -8.70
CA GLU A 48 -4.35 -14.38 -7.88
C GLU A 48 -4.67 -15.03 -6.52
N THR A 49 -3.75 -15.87 -6.02
CA THR A 49 -3.90 -16.51 -4.71
C THR A 49 -3.16 -15.69 -3.66
N VAL A 50 -3.84 -15.33 -2.56
CA VAL A 50 -3.20 -14.71 -1.40
C VAL A 50 -2.33 -15.76 -0.71
N VAL A 51 -1.02 -15.56 -0.72
CA VAL A 51 -0.03 -16.48 -0.14
C VAL A 51 0.46 -16.04 1.24
N ALA A 52 0.34 -14.76 1.57
CA ALA A 52 0.64 -14.22 2.89
C ALA A 52 -0.15 -12.95 3.16
N THR A 53 -0.37 -12.66 4.44
CA THR A 53 -1.02 -11.42 4.90
C THR A 53 -0.26 -10.85 6.09
N PHE A 54 -0.28 -9.53 6.22
CA PHE A 54 0.27 -8.80 7.36
C PHE A 54 -0.59 -7.58 7.66
N THR A 55 -0.75 -7.23 8.94
CA THR A 55 -1.41 -5.98 9.31
C THR A 55 -0.44 -5.14 10.11
N THR A 56 -0.19 -3.91 9.69
CA THR A 56 0.74 -2.99 10.35
C THR A 56 0.19 -2.54 11.72
N ASP A 57 1.11 -2.34 12.65
CA ASP A 57 0.85 -1.56 13.87
C ASP A 57 1.15 -0.07 13.63
N CYS A 58 1.06 0.75 14.67
CA CYS A 58 1.28 2.19 14.56
C CYS A 58 2.72 2.62 14.21
N SER A 59 3.68 1.70 14.21
CA SER A 59 5.02 1.99 13.67
C SER A 59 5.04 1.99 12.14
N GLY A 60 4.05 1.34 11.54
CA GLY A 60 3.99 1.12 10.09
C GLY A 60 4.94 0.04 9.57
N ASP A 61 5.73 -0.58 10.45
CA ASP A 61 6.70 -1.60 10.08
C ASP A 61 5.98 -2.89 9.65
N PHE A 62 6.52 -3.55 8.61
CA PHE A 62 6.07 -4.87 8.24
C PHE A 62 7.22 -5.78 7.82
N SER A 63 7.03 -7.08 8.06
CA SER A 63 7.97 -8.14 7.64
C SER A 63 7.20 -9.42 7.34
N ILE A 64 7.25 -9.86 6.08
CA ILE A 64 6.56 -11.06 5.57
C ILE A 64 7.64 -12.04 5.12
N ALA A 65 7.82 -13.12 5.89
CA ALA A 65 8.84 -14.14 5.64
C ALA A 65 8.29 -15.30 4.80
N ASP A 66 9.18 -16.21 4.45
CA ASP A 66 8.89 -17.50 3.80
C ASP A 66 8.23 -17.42 2.42
N LEU A 67 8.42 -16.31 1.70
CA LEU A 67 7.97 -16.17 0.31
C LEU A 67 8.91 -16.89 -0.65
N ALA A 68 8.37 -17.67 -1.58
CA ALA A 68 9.17 -18.43 -2.55
C ALA A 68 9.96 -17.51 -3.49
N GLY A 69 11.25 -17.79 -3.66
CA GLY A 69 12.11 -17.03 -4.57
C GLY A 69 11.84 -17.29 -6.05
N GLY A 70 12.18 -16.31 -6.88
CA GLY A 70 11.99 -16.39 -8.34
C GLY A 70 10.54 -16.29 -8.81
N THR A 71 9.64 -15.86 -7.92
CA THR A 71 8.20 -15.75 -8.18
C THR A 71 7.82 -14.28 -8.33
N ASN A 72 6.90 -14.00 -9.26
CA ASN A 72 6.25 -12.69 -9.37
C ASN A 72 5.13 -12.62 -8.34
N TYR A 73 5.12 -11.54 -7.61
CA TYR A 73 4.10 -11.23 -6.61
C TYR A 73 3.52 -9.85 -6.83
N THR A 74 2.32 -9.64 -6.33
CA THR A 74 1.69 -8.34 -6.17
C THR A 74 1.43 -8.11 -4.67
N LEU A 75 1.92 -7.00 -4.11
CA LEU A 75 1.52 -6.55 -2.77
C LEU A 75 0.27 -5.69 -2.91
N ARG A 76 -0.83 -6.11 -2.30
CA ARG A 76 -2.06 -5.33 -2.15
C ARG A 76 -2.07 -4.65 -0.80
N ALA A 77 -2.35 -3.34 -0.80
CA ALA A 77 -2.44 -2.55 0.43
C ALA A 77 -3.84 -1.96 0.56
N THR A 78 -4.47 -2.21 1.71
CA THR A 78 -5.78 -1.65 2.04
C THR A 78 -5.82 -1.13 3.46
N LYS A 79 -6.52 -0.02 3.68
CA LYS A 79 -6.78 0.51 5.02
C LYS A 79 -8.23 0.95 5.10
N GLU A 80 -8.94 0.35 6.02
CA GLU A 80 -10.28 0.77 6.41
C GLU A 80 -10.19 1.88 7.46
N GLY A 81 -11.28 2.54 7.73
CA GLY A 81 -11.38 3.58 8.76
C GLY A 81 -12.47 4.60 8.46
N SER A 82 -12.71 5.46 9.43
CA SER A 82 -13.73 6.50 9.29
C SER A 82 -13.40 7.44 8.12
N PRO A 83 -14.31 7.69 7.19
CA PRO A 83 -14.12 8.67 6.13
C PRO A 83 -13.95 10.09 6.69
N PHE A 84 -14.44 10.35 7.92
CA PHE A 84 -14.36 11.64 8.58
C PHE A 84 -13.00 11.90 9.25
N ASN A 85 -12.21 10.84 9.49
CA ASN A 85 -10.89 10.96 10.12
C ASN A 85 -10.00 11.92 9.29
N GLY A 86 -9.49 12.99 9.93
CA GLY A 86 -8.66 14.02 9.31
C GLY A 86 -9.39 15.05 8.44
N ASN A 87 -10.62 14.77 7.99
CA ASN A 87 -11.37 15.68 7.13
C ASN A 87 -12.02 16.82 7.94
N SER A 88 -11.61 18.05 7.68
CA SER A 88 -12.03 19.24 8.43
C SER A 88 -12.26 20.46 7.52
N THR A 89 -12.83 21.51 8.07
CA THR A 89 -12.97 22.79 7.35
C THR A 89 -11.63 23.44 7.02
N PHE A 90 -10.56 23.07 7.72
CA PHE A 90 -9.23 23.58 7.42
C PHE A 90 -8.71 23.05 6.10
N ASP A 91 -9.02 21.80 5.75
CA ASP A 91 -8.67 21.19 4.46
C ASP A 91 -9.33 21.94 3.29
N LEU A 92 -10.59 22.36 3.46
CA LEU A 92 -11.27 23.23 2.49
C LEU A 92 -10.54 24.57 2.30
N VAL A 93 -10.05 25.17 3.38
CA VAL A 93 -9.29 26.44 3.30
C VAL A 93 -7.98 26.22 2.57
N VAL A 94 -7.23 25.15 2.87
CA VAL A 94 -5.95 24.84 2.22
C VAL A 94 -6.16 24.56 0.74
N THR A 95 -7.14 23.71 0.38
CA THR A 95 -7.49 23.40 -1.01
C THR A 95 -7.94 24.64 -1.78
N SER A 96 -8.75 25.53 -1.15
CA SER A 96 -9.19 26.77 -1.82
C SER A 96 -8.02 27.72 -2.09
N ARG A 97 -7.02 27.80 -1.19
CA ARG A 97 -5.83 28.62 -1.41
C ARG A 97 -4.97 28.10 -2.55
N HIS A 98 -4.90 26.77 -2.71
CA HIS A 98 -4.25 26.15 -3.85
C HIS A 98 -4.96 26.49 -5.17
N LEU A 99 -6.29 26.32 -5.24
CA LEU A 99 -7.09 26.65 -6.42
C LEU A 99 -7.02 28.14 -6.82
N LEU A 100 -6.88 29.03 -5.85
CA LEU A 100 -6.73 30.46 -6.08
C LEU A 100 -5.28 30.88 -6.41
N GLY A 101 -4.33 29.94 -6.44
CA GLY A 101 -2.92 30.22 -6.68
C GLY A 101 -2.23 31.04 -5.57
N ILE A 102 -2.84 31.04 -4.36
CA ILE A 102 -2.30 31.77 -3.18
C ILE A 102 -1.20 30.94 -2.51
N GLN A 103 -1.40 29.63 -2.44
CA GLN A 103 -0.45 28.69 -1.84
C GLN A 103 -0.60 27.32 -2.50
N GLU A 104 0.49 26.78 -3.02
CA GLU A 104 0.51 25.43 -3.58
C GLU A 104 0.48 24.37 -2.48
N LEU A 105 -0.11 23.22 -2.76
CA LEU A 105 0.00 22.04 -1.91
C LEU A 105 1.43 21.50 -1.97
N PRO A 106 2.00 21.03 -0.85
CA PRO A 106 3.44 20.81 -0.72
C PRO A 106 3.97 19.57 -1.43
N SER A 107 3.12 18.59 -1.70
CA SER A 107 3.57 17.31 -2.26
C SER A 107 2.61 16.75 -3.32
N PRO A 108 3.07 15.84 -4.20
CA PRO A 108 2.18 15.14 -5.11
C PRO A 108 1.14 14.29 -4.37
N TYR A 109 1.46 13.82 -3.17
CA TYR A 109 0.55 13.05 -2.33
C TYR A 109 -0.59 13.91 -1.80
N THR A 110 -0.30 15.13 -1.34
CA THR A 110 -1.35 16.08 -0.91
C THR A 110 -2.20 16.59 -2.07
N LEU A 111 -1.63 16.67 -3.29
CA LEU A 111 -2.41 16.94 -4.50
C LEU A 111 -3.40 15.79 -4.77
N ALA A 112 -2.96 14.54 -4.67
CA ALA A 112 -3.83 13.38 -4.82
C ALA A 112 -4.89 13.30 -3.71
N ALA A 113 -4.55 13.68 -2.46
CA ALA A 113 -5.52 13.75 -1.37
C ALA A 113 -6.61 14.80 -1.60
N ALA A 114 -6.30 15.92 -2.28
CA ALA A 114 -7.24 16.98 -2.59
C ALA A 114 -8.17 16.66 -3.77
N ASP A 115 -7.76 15.77 -4.69
CA ASP A 115 -8.56 15.26 -5.82
C ASP A 115 -9.45 14.12 -5.32
N VAL A 116 -10.53 14.47 -4.59
CA VAL A 116 -11.37 13.49 -3.90
C VAL A 116 -12.34 12.76 -4.84
N ASP A 117 -12.56 13.27 -6.03
CA ASP A 117 -13.38 12.63 -7.07
C ASP A 117 -12.56 11.79 -8.07
N GLU A 118 -11.23 11.76 -7.90
CA GLU A 118 -10.27 11.02 -8.74
C GLU A 118 -10.33 11.42 -10.22
N SER A 119 -10.65 12.69 -10.49
CA SER A 119 -10.74 13.22 -11.87
C SER A 119 -9.37 13.48 -12.51
N GLY A 120 -8.29 13.45 -11.72
CA GLY A 120 -6.93 13.80 -12.12
C GLY A 120 -6.64 15.30 -12.04
N SER A 121 -7.52 16.09 -11.42
CA SER A 121 -7.33 17.53 -11.24
C SER A 121 -8.14 18.08 -10.08
N ILE A 122 -7.52 18.93 -9.27
CA ILE A 122 -8.21 19.61 -8.18
C ILE A 122 -9.13 20.70 -8.74
N SER A 123 -10.38 20.69 -8.33
CA SER A 123 -11.44 21.59 -8.83
C SER A 123 -12.40 22.04 -7.71
N VAL A 124 -13.36 22.86 -8.06
CA VAL A 124 -14.46 23.23 -7.15
C VAL A 124 -15.34 22.03 -6.81
N MET A 125 -15.37 20.97 -7.66
CA MET A 125 -16.15 19.77 -7.38
C MET A 125 -15.58 19.03 -6.18
N ASP A 126 -14.25 18.92 -6.07
CA ASP A 126 -13.58 18.31 -4.92
C ASP A 126 -13.94 19.03 -3.62
N MET A 127 -13.89 20.37 -3.64
CA MET A 127 -14.31 21.18 -2.49
C MET A 127 -15.77 20.97 -2.11
N LEU A 128 -16.68 20.77 -3.09
CA LEU A 128 -18.08 20.48 -2.81
C LEU A 128 -18.24 19.09 -2.16
N LEU A 129 -17.51 18.09 -2.62
CA LEU A 129 -17.49 16.75 -2.05
C LEU A 129 -16.88 16.74 -0.65
N MET A 130 -15.75 17.41 -0.44
CA MET A 130 -15.15 17.57 0.88
C MET A 130 -16.13 18.25 1.85
N ARG A 131 -16.78 19.33 1.43
CA ARG A 131 -17.79 20.01 2.24
C ARG A 131 -19.00 19.11 2.54
N ALA A 132 -19.46 18.33 1.56
CA ALA A 132 -20.57 17.42 1.75
C ALA A 132 -20.25 16.32 2.77
N LEU A 133 -19.03 15.79 2.75
CA LEU A 133 -18.55 14.83 3.75
C LEU A 133 -18.49 15.49 5.14
N ILE A 134 -17.82 16.64 5.28
CA ILE A 134 -17.68 17.35 6.56
C ILE A 134 -19.04 17.67 7.20
N LEU A 135 -20.06 17.96 6.38
CA LEU A 135 -21.43 18.22 6.83
C LEU A 135 -22.27 16.94 7.01
N ALA A 136 -21.66 15.75 6.87
CA ALA A 136 -22.33 14.45 6.90
C ALA A 136 -23.56 14.36 5.95
N ILE A 137 -23.48 15.03 4.80
CA ILE A 137 -24.43 14.89 3.69
C ILE A 137 -24.08 13.63 2.89
N ASN A 138 -22.77 13.37 2.70
CA ASN A 138 -22.23 12.15 2.14
C ASN A 138 -21.52 11.37 3.25
N ASP A 139 -21.53 10.04 3.12
CA ASP A 139 -20.88 9.15 4.09
C ASP A 139 -19.45 8.76 3.67
N ALA A 140 -19.08 8.97 2.41
CA ALA A 140 -17.75 8.66 1.86
C ALA A 140 -17.48 9.45 0.57
N TYR A 141 -16.21 9.47 0.17
CA TYR A 141 -15.79 9.82 -1.19
C TYR A 141 -15.90 8.62 -2.12
N PRO A 142 -15.86 8.81 -3.46
CA PRO A 142 -15.64 7.72 -4.41
C PRO A 142 -14.33 6.99 -4.11
N GLY A 143 -14.28 5.68 -4.38
CA GLY A 143 -13.09 4.86 -4.23
C GLY A 143 -12.62 4.66 -2.79
N SER A 144 -11.31 4.46 -2.61
CA SER A 144 -10.71 4.23 -1.30
C SER A 144 -10.57 5.51 -0.48
N ASN A 145 -10.72 5.40 0.84
CA ASN A 145 -10.46 6.52 1.77
C ASN A 145 -8.96 6.77 1.99
N TRP A 146 -8.10 5.78 1.75
CA TRP A 146 -6.66 5.88 1.85
C TRP A 146 -6.02 5.57 0.50
N LEU A 147 -5.08 6.42 0.10
CA LEU A 147 -4.31 6.31 -1.12
C LEU A 147 -2.91 5.82 -0.79
N PHE A 148 -2.38 4.88 -1.59
CA PHE A 148 -1.05 4.33 -1.39
C PHE A 148 -0.17 4.64 -2.60
N PHE A 149 1.13 4.85 -2.35
CA PHE A 149 2.12 5.22 -3.36
C PHE A 149 3.43 4.50 -3.10
N ARG A 150 4.21 4.28 -4.14
CA ARG A 150 5.65 4.03 -3.95
C ARG A 150 6.36 5.37 -3.72
N PRO A 151 7.40 5.41 -2.88
CA PRO A 151 8.19 6.63 -2.69
C PRO A 151 8.67 7.20 -4.01
N GLY A 152 8.34 8.47 -4.28
CA GLY A 152 8.68 9.17 -5.52
C GLY A 152 7.75 8.95 -6.70
N ASP A 153 6.75 8.07 -6.59
CA ASP A 153 5.69 7.91 -7.59
C ASP A 153 4.51 8.82 -7.23
N PRO A 154 4.06 9.71 -8.14
CA PRO A 154 2.90 10.56 -7.88
C PRO A 154 1.54 9.86 -8.09
N PHE A 155 1.54 8.61 -8.57
CA PHE A 155 0.32 7.86 -8.87
C PHE A 155 -0.01 6.89 -7.75
N ALA A 156 -1.24 7.02 -7.22
CA ALA A 156 -1.75 6.08 -6.24
C ALA A 156 -2.04 4.72 -6.87
N SER A 157 -1.76 3.67 -6.12
CA SER A 157 -2.13 2.29 -6.47
C SER A 157 -2.48 1.53 -5.19
N VAL A 158 -3.30 0.52 -5.32
CA VAL A 158 -3.54 -0.47 -4.25
C VAL A 158 -2.75 -1.76 -4.50
N GLU A 159 -2.09 -1.87 -5.65
CA GLU A 159 -1.34 -3.05 -6.10
C GLU A 159 0.06 -2.65 -6.55
N PHE A 160 1.06 -3.38 -6.06
CA PHE A 160 2.47 -3.10 -6.29
C PHE A 160 3.18 -4.40 -6.68
N ASP A 161 3.54 -4.53 -7.96
CA ASP A 161 4.20 -5.72 -8.48
C ASP A 161 5.69 -5.75 -8.09
N PHE A 162 6.18 -6.95 -7.78
CA PHE A 162 7.59 -7.18 -7.50
C PHE A 162 8.01 -8.62 -7.79
N VAL A 163 9.32 -8.83 -7.91
CA VAL A 163 9.94 -10.15 -8.05
C VAL A 163 10.92 -10.35 -6.91
N LEU A 164 10.77 -11.44 -6.18
CA LEU A 164 11.59 -11.72 -5.01
C LEU A 164 12.71 -12.70 -5.37
N ASN A 165 13.95 -12.19 -5.54
CA ASN A 165 15.14 -12.98 -5.83
C ASN A 165 16.18 -12.95 -4.69
N ALA A 166 15.93 -12.13 -3.67
CA ALA A 166 16.68 -11.96 -2.43
C ALA A 166 15.76 -11.32 -1.39
N ASP A 167 16.18 -11.25 -0.14
CA ASP A 167 15.46 -10.47 0.87
C ASP A 167 15.34 -9.02 0.41
N MET A 168 14.11 -8.50 0.45
CA MET A 168 13.78 -7.14 0.08
C MET A 168 13.39 -6.36 1.34
N THR A 169 14.27 -5.44 1.77
CA THR A 169 14.19 -4.79 3.09
C THR A 169 13.68 -3.35 3.06
N ASN A 170 13.44 -2.78 1.87
CA ASN A 170 13.03 -1.38 1.70
C ASN A 170 11.83 -1.28 0.74
N PHE A 171 10.82 -2.10 0.99
CA PHE A 171 9.58 -2.04 0.21
C PHE A 171 8.61 -1.05 0.84
N ASP A 172 9.00 0.23 0.87
CA ASP A 172 8.23 1.26 1.55
C ASP A 172 7.02 1.72 0.73
N LEU A 173 5.95 2.05 1.43
CA LEU A 173 4.75 2.68 0.91
C LEU A 173 4.52 4.01 1.62
N ILE A 174 4.13 5.02 0.85
CA ILE A 174 3.59 6.27 1.38
C ILE A 174 2.07 6.16 1.31
N THR A 175 1.37 6.55 2.35
CA THR A 175 -0.09 6.59 2.34
C THR A 175 -0.61 7.92 2.85
N ILE A 176 -1.70 8.39 2.25
CA ILE A 176 -2.36 9.63 2.64
C ILE A 176 -3.88 9.41 2.69
N LYS A 177 -4.52 10.09 3.61
CA LYS A 177 -5.97 10.07 3.75
C LYS A 177 -6.60 11.00 2.71
N LYS A 178 -7.56 10.49 1.93
CA LYS A 178 -8.30 11.30 0.96
C LYS A 178 -9.09 12.40 1.65
N GLY A 179 -8.96 13.63 1.15
CA GLY A 179 -9.56 14.84 1.69
C GLY A 179 -8.78 15.51 2.83
N ASP A 180 -7.82 14.82 3.44
CA ASP A 180 -6.94 15.37 4.47
C ASP A 180 -5.66 15.93 3.83
N VAL A 181 -5.69 17.21 3.48
CA VAL A 181 -4.55 17.89 2.84
C VAL A 181 -3.59 18.55 3.84
N ASN A 182 -3.92 18.49 5.12
CA ASN A 182 -3.11 19.06 6.19
C ASN A 182 -2.41 18.01 7.07
N GLY A 183 -2.63 16.71 6.79
CA GLY A 183 -2.02 15.60 7.51
C GLY A 183 -2.49 15.45 8.95
N SER A 184 -3.76 15.78 9.25
CA SER A 184 -4.31 15.72 10.60
C SER A 184 -4.99 14.39 10.94
N ALA A 185 -5.13 13.49 9.97
CA ALA A 185 -5.73 12.18 10.17
C ALA A 185 -4.93 11.36 11.20
N ASN A 186 -5.66 10.67 12.07
CA ASN A 186 -5.03 9.69 12.95
C ASN A 186 -4.62 8.46 12.13
N SER A 187 -3.32 8.30 11.92
CA SER A 187 -2.74 7.22 11.12
C SER A 187 -2.87 5.84 11.78
N CYS A 188 -3.17 5.80 13.09
CA CYS A 188 -3.34 4.58 13.88
C CYS A 188 -4.81 4.13 14.07
N GLU A 189 -5.77 4.92 13.60
CA GLU A 189 -7.20 4.59 13.73
C GLU A 189 -7.67 3.58 12.68
#